data_82cafba4ea132f1c26217703a24a8607
#
_entry.id   82cafba4ea132f1c26217703a24a8607
#
_cell.length_a   1.000
_cell.length_b   1.000
_cell.length_c   1.000
_cell.angle_alpha   90.00
_cell.angle_beta   90.00
_cell.angle_gamma   90.00
#
_symmetry.space_group_name_H-M   'P 1'
#
loop_
_entity.id
_entity.type
_entity.pdbx_description
1 polymer ?
#
loop_
_entity_poly.entity_id
_entity_poly.type
_entity_poly.pdbx_seq_one_letter_code
_entity_poly.pdbx_strand_id
1 'polypeptide(L)'
;RQRQMCIRDRADDPTVTQPIMYDRIESHESVRTRYTKDLIGRGDITQEEAEIAAQDFHDQLDSVFSDVKSSEGKPSEQTGITEAQELTRGLDTSISEEAFKRLAASYAELPEDFTPNKRLKNVLKNRGGSFESGDIDWGWGELLAFGSLAEQGKFVRLAGEDSQRGTFTQRHAVLYNPENGEASVSYTHLTL
;
A
#
# COMPACT_ATOMS: atom_id res chain seq x y z
N ARG A 1 8.26 17.08 1.18
CA ARG A 1 8.37 16.89 -0.28
C ARG A 1 8.31 15.42 -0.69
N GLN A 2 9.16 14.54 -0.11
CA GLN A 2 9.24 13.13 -0.47
C GLN A 2 7.91 12.39 -0.27
N ARG A 3 7.24 12.58 0.86
CA ARG A 3 5.95 11.94 1.13
C ARG A 3 4.84 12.43 0.19
N GLN A 4 4.81 13.71 -0.14
CA GLN A 4 3.86 14.25 -1.11
C GLN A 4 4.05 13.64 -2.51
N MET A 5 5.30 13.38 -2.90
CA MET A 5 5.62 12.66 -4.13
C MET A 5 5.08 11.23 -4.08
N CYS A 6 5.27 10.50 -2.99
CA CYS A 6 4.76 9.13 -2.85
C CYS A 6 3.22 9.07 -2.92
N ILE A 7 2.52 9.96 -2.23
CA ILE A 7 1.05 10.03 -2.26
C ILE A 7 0.54 10.29 -3.67
N ARG A 8 1.10 11.30 -4.35
CA ARG A 8 0.65 11.72 -5.66
C ARG A 8 1.06 10.75 -6.77
N ASP A 9 2.36 10.39 -6.81
CA ASP A 9 2.92 9.71 -7.98
C ASP A 9 2.87 8.19 -7.84
N ARG A 10 2.66 7.66 -6.64
CA ARG A 10 2.65 6.22 -6.34
C ARG A 10 1.37 5.74 -5.67
N ALA A 11 0.34 6.60 -5.61
CA ALA A 11 -0.93 6.32 -4.94
C ALA A 11 -0.77 5.75 -3.51
N ASP A 12 0.22 6.26 -2.76
CA ASP A 12 0.50 5.83 -1.39
C ASP A 12 -0.67 6.17 -0.46
N ASP A 13 -1.05 5.21 0.37
CA ASP A 13 -1.96 5.45 1.48
C ASP A 13 -1.17 5.53 2.80
N PRO A 14 -0.86 6.73 3.26
CA PRO A 14 -0.06 6.90 4.46
C PRO A 14 -0.76 6.51 5.76
N THR A 15 -2.09 6.29 5.75
CA THR A 15 -2.83 5.78 6.92
C THR A 15 -2.39 4.37 7.30
N VAL A 16 -1.80 3.61 6.36
CA VAL A 16 -1.27 2.27 6.60
C VAL A 16 0.00 2.29 7.46
N THR A 17 0.84 3.30 7.29
CA THR A 17 2.15 3.41 7.98
C THR A 17 2.18 4.43 9.10
N GLN A 18 1.30 5.43 9.08
CA GLN A 18 1.26 6.54 10.03
C GLN A 18 -0.19 6.89 10.40
N PRO A 19 -0.95 5.94 10.94
CA PRO A 19 -2.39 6.07 11.14
C PRO A 19 -2.75 7.26 12.05
N ILE A 20 -2.10 7.41 13.21
CA ILE A 20 -2.39 8.47 14.18
C ILE A 20 -2.13 9.87 13.60
N MET A 21 -1.04 10.03 12.85
CA MET A 21 -0.72 11.33 12.24
C MET A 21 -1.76 11.71 11.18
N TYR A 22 -2.18 10.76 10.36
CA TYR A 22 -3.14 11.02 9.29
C TYR A 22 -4.57 11.16 9.79
N ASP A 23 -4.96 10.54 10.89
CA ASP A 23 -6.21 10.82 11.58
C ASP A 23 -6.31 12.31 12.00
N ARG A 24 -5.22 12.87 12.53
CA ARG A 24 -5.15 14.30 12.84
C ARG A 24 -5.16 15.19 11.61
N ILE A 25 -4.52 14.77 10.51
CA ILE A 25 -4.51 15.52 9.24
C ILE A 25 -5.89 15.51 8.60
N GLU A 26 -6.59 14.38 8.61
CA GLU A 26 -7.95 14.27 8.06
C GLU A 26 -8.97 15.12 8.81
N SER A 27 -8.82 15.27 10.12
CA SER A 27 -9.66 16.15 10.93
C SER A 27 -9.37 17.65 10.72
N HIS A 28 -8.27 18.02 10.06
CA HIS A 28 -7.85 19.38 9.84
C HIS A 28 -8.51 19.99 8.59
N GLU A 29 -9.08 21.18 8.73
CA GLU A 29 -9.68 21.88 7.59
C GLU A 29 -8.65 22.16 6.48
N SER A 30 -9.03 21.93 5.23
CA SER A 30 -8.18 22.21 4.07
C SER A 30 -7.88 23.72 3.94
N VAL A 31 -6.74 24.03 3.34
CA VAL A 31 -6.38 25.44 3.03
C VAL A 31 -7.48 26.11 2.20
N ARG A 32 -8.04 25.39 1.22
CA ARG A 32 -9.16 25.90 0.42
C ARG A 32 -10.36 26.29 1.30
N THR A 33 -10.79 25.40 2.18
CA THR A 33 -11.93 25.65 3.08
C THR A 33 -11.70 26.88 3.96
N ARG A 34 -10.52 27.00 4.55
CA ARG A 34 -10.16 28.14 5.39
C ARG A 34 -10.14 29.44 4.59
N TYR A 35 -9.50 29.43 3.42
CA TYR A 35 -9.43 30.60 2.56
C TYR A 35 -10.80 31.07 2.05
N THR A 36 -11.66 30.13 1.66
CA THR A 36 -13.04 30.43 1.26
C THR A 36 -13.83 31.07 2.43
N LYS A 37 -13.71 30.53 3.64
CA LYS A 37 -14.33 31.12 4.84
C LYS A 37 -13.83 32.53 5.11
N ASP A 38 -12.55 32.78 4.95
CA ASP A 38 -11.96 34.10 5.14
C ASP A 38 -12.47 35.11 4.10
N LEU A 39 -12.57 34.73 2.83
CA LEU A 39 -13.11 35.59 1.77
C LEU A 39 -14.58 35.94 2.01
N ILE A 40 -15.40 34.96 2.40
CA ILE A 40 -16.81 35.18 2.74
C ILE A 40 -16.92 36.07 3.98
N GLY A 41 -16.10 35.82 5.01
CA GLY A 41 -16.09 36.61 6.25
C GLY A 41 -15.71 38.08 6.03
N ARG A 42 -14.92 38.41 5.01
CA ARG A 42 -14.57 39.78 4.61
C ARG A 42 -15.60 40.39 3.66
N GLY A 43 -16.53 39.60 3.12
CA GLY A 43 -17.49 40.06 2.13
C GLY A 43 -16.94 40.19 0.71
N ASP A 44 -15.79 39.59 0.42
CA ASP A 44 -15.16 39.61 -0.91
C ASP A 44 -15.93 38.73 -1.91
N ILE A 45 -16.52 37.63 -1.43
CA ILE A 45 -17.37 36.72 -2.21
C ILE A 45 -18.56 36.25 -1.35
N THR A 46 -19.60 35.81 -2.02
CA THR A 46 -20.74 35.13 -1.37
C THR A 46 -20.51 33.63 -1.24
N GLN A 47 -21.28 32.97 -0.41
CA GLN A 47 -21.27 31.50 -0.30
C GLN A 47 -21.64 30.83 -1.65
N GLU A 48 -22.65 31.40 -2.34
CA GLU A 48 -23.12 30.89 -3.62
C GLU A 48 -22.04 31.01 -4.72
N GLU A 49 -21.33 32.11 -4.80
CA GLU A 49 -20.22 32.27 -5.73
C GLU A 49 -19.07 31.26 -5.47
N ALA A 50 -18.77 30.97 -4.22
CA ALA A 50 -17.78 29.97 -3.86
C ALA A 50 -18.21 28.55 -4.27
N GLU A 51 -19.49 28.21 -4.12
CA GLU A 51 -20.04 26.92 -4.51
C GLU A 51 -20.07 26.76 -6.05
N ILE A 52 -20.46 27.81 -6.78
CA ILE A 52 -20.45 27.80 -8.26
C ILE A 52 -19.02 27.61 -8.77
N ALA A 53 -18.04 28.33 -8.24
CA ALA A 53 -16.65 28.19 -8.65
C ALA A 53 -16.08 26.79 -8.39
N ALA A 54 -16.47 26.17 -7.27
CA ALA A 54 -16.06 24.80 -6.95
C ALA A 54 -16.69 23.78 -7.90
N GLN A 55 -17.97 23.96 -8.25
CA GLN A 55 -18.67 23.06 -9.17
C GLN A 55 -18.12 23.16 -10.59
N ASP A 56 -17.91 24.38 -11.09
CA ASP A 56 -17.34 24.61 -12.42
C ASP A 56 -15.98 23.93 -12.59
N PHE A 57 -15.12 24.02 -11.57
CA PHE A 57 -13.82 23.34 -11.59
C PHE A 57 -13.97 21.82 -11.57
N HIS A 58 -14.93 21.28 -10.83
CA HIS A 58 -15.22 19.85 -10.80
C HIS A 58 -15.69 19.32 -12.16
N ASP A 59 -16.61 20.05 -12.80
CA ASP A 59 -17.13 19.72 -14.12
C ASP A 59 -16.03 19.74 -15.19
N GLN A 60 -15.08 20.68 -15.11
CA GLN A 60 -13.91 20.71 -15.98
C GLN A 60 -13.02 19.48 -15.79
N LEU A 61 -12.74 19.07 -14.54
CA LEU A 61 -11.95 17.87 -14.27
C LEU A 61 -12.62 16.59 -14.78
N ASP A 62 -13.92 16.47 -14.60
CA ASP A 62 -14.70 15.31 -15.09
C ASP A 62 -14.69 15.23 -16.63
N SER A 63 -14.77 16.36 -17.31
CA SER A 63 -14.64 16.42 -18.77
C SER A 63 -13.27 15.90 -19.22
N VAL A 64 -12.19 16.43 -18.65
CA VAL A 64 -10.81 16.02 -18.98
C VAL A 64 -10.58 14.54 -18.65
N PHE A 65 -11.09 14.07 -17.52
CA PHE A 65 -10.97 12.65 -17.13
C PHE A 65 -11.69 11.73 -18.15
N SER A 66 -12.87 12.12 -18.59
CA SER A 66 -13.63 11.38 -19.60
C SER A 66 -12.88 11.33 -20.94
N ASP A 67 -12.27 12.44 -21.36
CA ASP A 67 -11.48 12.53 -22.59
C ASP A 67 -10.23 11.63 -22.52
N VAL A 68 -9.49 11.66 -21.40
CA VAL A 68 -8.32 10.80 -21.20
C VAL A 68 -8.73 9.33 -21.22
N LYS A 69 -9.80 8.96 -20.51
CA LYS A 69 -10.28 7.59 -20.44
C LYS A 69 -10.75 7.06 -21.80
N SER A 70 -11.32 7.92 -22.63
CA SER A 70 -11.72 7.55 -24.00
C SER A 70 -10.55 7.40 -24.96
N SER A 71 -9.40 8.03 -24.64
CA SER A 71 -8.16 8.02 -25.44
C SER A 71 -7.14 6.97 -25.02
N GLU A 72 -7.41 6.14 -24.00
CA GLU A 72 -6.49 5.10 -23.55
C GLU A 72 -6.17 4.12 -24.68
N GLY A 73 -4.95 4.27 -25.20
CA GLY A 73 -4.39 3.42 -26.24
C GLY A 73 -4.13 2.00 -25.74
N LYS A 74 -4.08 1.06 -26.66
CA LYS A 74 -3.80 -0.36 -26.43
C LYS A 74 -2.52 -0.52 -25.60
N PRO A 75 -2.49 -1.47 -24.63
CA PRO A 75 -1.28 -1.79 -23.89
C PRO A 75 -0.14 -2.14 -24.84
N SER A 76 1.04 -1.58 -24.61
CA SER A 76 2.23 -1.97 -25.38
C SER A 76 2.60 -3.41 -25.03
N GLU A 77 2.76 -4.25 -26.02
CA GLU A 77 3.30 -5.60 -25.83
C GLU A 77 4.72 -5.50 -25.27
N GLN A 78 4.92 -5.95 -24.04
CA GLN A 78 6.25 -6.09 -23.47
C GLN A 78 6.95 -7.31 -24.09
N THR A 79 7.79 -7.06 -25.07
CA THR A 79 8.72 -8.05 -25.59
C THR A 79 10.04 -7.95 -24.79
N GLY A 80 10.42 -9.00 -24.11
CA GLY A 80 11.75 -9.07 -23.53
C GLY A 80 11.89 -10.00 -22.33
N ILE A 81 11.92 -11.30 -22.59
CA ILE A 81 12.46 -12.27 -21.65
C ILE A 81 13.96 -12.34 -21.91
N THR A 82 14.76 -11.94 -20.96
CA THR A 82 16.18 -11.72 -21.11
C THR A 82 17.05 -12.72 -20.34
N GLU A 83 18.35 -12.68 -20.56
CA GLU A 83 19.44 -13.46 -19.98
C GLU A 83 19.30 -13.94 -18.53
N ALA A 84 18.57 -13.21 -17.69
CA ALA A 84 18.31 -13.60 -16.30
C ALA A 84 17.53 -14.93 -16.15
N GLN A 85 16.69 -15.30 -17.11
CA GLN A 85 15.98 -16.58 -17.10
C GLN A 85 16.88 -17.77 -17.46
N GLU A 86 17.92 -17.54 -18.25
CA GLU A 86 18.90 -18.59 -18.55
C GLU A 86 19.80 -18.89 -17.35
N LEU A 87 20.17 -17.86 -16.58
CA LEU A 87 20.99 -18.01 -15.37
C LEU A 87 20.31 -18.76 -14.24
N THR A 88 18.98 -18.71 -14.18
CA THR A 88 18.18 -19.40 -13.13
C THR A 88 17.60 -20.74 -13.61
N ARG A 89 17.79 -21.09 -14.88
CA ARG A 89 17.27 -22.34 -15.45
C ARG A 89 17.93 -23.54 -14.77
N GLY A 90 17.11 -24.33 -14.08
CA GLY A 90 17.55 -25.56 -13.38
C GLY A 90 17.87 -25.38 -11.90
N LEU A 91 17.73 -24.18 -11.34
CA LEU A 91 17.76 -23.99 -9.89
C LEU A 91 16.39 -24.31 -9.29
N ASP A 92 16.37 -25.24 -8.33
CA ASP A 92 15.18 -25.49 -7.53
C ASP A 92 15.12 -24.45 -6.39
N THR A 93 14.18 -23.53 -6.52
CA THR A 93 13.89 -22.49 -5.51
C THR A 93 12.57 -22.72 -4.81
N SER A 94 11.98 -23.90 -4.97
CA SER A 94 10.72 -24.27 -4.32
C SER A 94 10.87 -24.36 -2.81
N ILE A 95 9.77 -24.17 -2.10
CA ILE A 95 9.64 -24.43 -0.66
C ILE A 95 8.65 -25.58 -0.47
N SER A 96 8.78 -26.32 0.64
CA SER A 96 7.83 -27.38 0.92
C SER A 96 6.43 -26.84 1.23
N GLU A 97 5.42 -27.67 1.02
CA GLU A 97 4.03 -27.35 1.34
C GLU A 97 3.85 -26.95 2.81
N GLU A 98 4.52 -27.68 3.71
CA GLU A 98 4.47 -27.41 5.14
C GLU A 98 5.11 -26.05 5.48
N ALA A 99 6.25 -25.71 4.85
CA ALA A 99 6.89 -24.42 5.03
C ALA A 99 5.96 -23.29 4.54
N PHE A 100 5.35 -23.45 3.37
CA PHE A 100 4.40 -22.46 2.85
C PHE A 100 3.23 -22.23 3.83
N LYS A 101 2.61 -23.31 4.32
CA LYS A 101 1.48 -23.21 5.26
C LYS A 101 1.88 -22.53 6.58
N ARG A 102 3.06 -22.85 7.12
CA ARG A 102 3.56 -22.18 8.33
C ARG A 102 3.77 -20.69 8.10
N LEU A 103 4.40 -20.31 6.99
CA LEU A 103 4.66 -18.90 6.65
C LEU A 103 3.36 -18.13 6.45
N ALA A 104 2.38 -18.72 5.76
CA ALA A 104 1.07 -18.11 5.55
C ALA A 104 0.31 -17.93 6.88
N ALA A 105 0.33 -18.91 7.74
CA ALA A 105 -0.27 -18.83 9.07
C ALA A 105 0.39 -17.76 9.92
N SER A 106 1.73 -17.74 9.99
CA SER A 106 2.50 -16.74 10.75
C SER A 106 2.25 -15.31 10.27
N TYR A 107 2.04 -15.10 8.98
CA TYR A 107 1.72 -13.77 8.44
C TYR A 107 0.29 -13.32 8.78
N ALA A 108 -0.66 -14.25 8.80
CA ALA A 108 -2.06 -13.99 9.08
C ALA A 108 -2.36 -13.90 10.59
N GLU A 109 -1.50 -14.48 11.42
CA GLU A 109 -1.64 -14.49 12.88
C GLU A 109 -1.20 -13.15 13.47
N LEU A 110 -2.15 -12.43 14.05
CA LEU A 110 -1.92 -11.14 14.69
C LEU A 110 -2.06 -11.29 16.21
N PRO A 111 -1.35 -10.46 17.01
CA PRO A 111 -1.57 -10.40 18.46
C PRO A 111 -3.05 -10.13 18.80
N GLU A 112 -3.54 -10.68 19.91
CA GLU A 112 -4.96 -10.57 20.32
C GLU A 112 -5.45 -9.12 20.42
N ASP A 113 -4.59 -8.21 20.88
CA ASP A 113 -4.90 -6.78 21.04
C ASP A 113 -4.57 -5.93 19.80
N PHE A 114 -4.22 -6.57 18.67
CA PHE A 114 -3.80 -5.85 17.47
C PHE A 114 -4.93 -5.72 16.45
N THR A 115 -5.34 -4.50 16.17
CA THR A 115 -6.32 -4.19 15.12
C THR A 115 -5.59 -3.70 13.86
N PRO A 116 -5.58 -4.46 12.75
CA PRO A 116 -4.94 -4.01 11.52
C PRO A 116 -5.77 -2.93 10.83
N ASN A 117 -5.11 -2.07 10.04
CA ASN A 117 -5.80 -1.11 9.20
C ASN A 117 -6.86 -1.82 8.33
N LYS A 118 -8.05 -1.23 8.24
CA LYS A 118 -9.21 -1.82 7.53
C LYS A 118 -8.89 -2.21 6.09
N ARG A 119 -8.04 -1.45 5.40
CA ARG A 119 -7.64 -1.71 4.01
C ARG A 119 -6.76 -2.94 3.86
N LEU A 120 -6.04 -3.33 4.91
CA LEU A 120 -5.16 -4.51 4.90
C LEU A 120 -5.88 -5.81 5.25
N LYS A 121 -7.11 -5.77 5.75
CA LYS A 121 -7.86 -6.98 6.12
C LYS A 121 -7.99 -7.99 4.98
N ASN A 122 -8.27 -7.50 3.77
CA ASN A 122 -8.37 -8.36 2.59
C ASN A 122 -7.01 -8.92 2.15
N VAL A 123 -5.94 -8.13 2.25
CA VAL A 123 -4.57 -8.58 1.96
C VAL A 123 -4.18 -9.72 2.91
N LEU A 124 -4.38 -9.54 4.21
CA LEU A 124 -4.09 -10.56 5.22
C LEU A 124 -4.90 -11.84 4.99
N LYS A 125 -6.21 -11.71 4.75
CA LYS A 125 -7.08 -12.86 4.46
C LYS A 125 -6.64 -13.61 3.20
N ASN A 126 -6.35 -12.90 2.11
CA ASN A 126 -5.97 -13.52 0.85
C ASN A 126 -4.62 -14.24 0.97
N ARG A 127 -3.64 -13.62 1.66
CA ARG A 127 -2.33 -14.23 1.87
C ARG A 127 -2.39 -15.44 2.80
N GLY A 128 -3.21 -15.38 3.86
CA GLY A 128 -3.44 -16.53 4.75
C GLY A 128 -4.08 -17.72 4.03
N GLY A 129 -4.97 -17.49 3.06
CA GLY A 129 -5.61 -18.52 2.25
C GLY A 129 -4.93 -18.82 0.91
N SER A 130 -3.75 -18.29 0.67
CA SER A 130 -3.08 -18.35 -0.65
C SER A 130 -2.60 -19.76 -1.03
N PHE A 131 -2.40 -20.64 -0.06
CA PHE A 131 -2.05 -22.03 -0.33
C PHE A 131 -3.19 -22.75 -1.05
N GLU A 132 -4.42 -22.57 -0.62
CA GLU A 132 -5.60 -23.22 -1.18
C GLU A 132 -6.03 -22.58 -2.51
N SER A 133 -5.92 -21.24 -2.63
CA SER A 133 -6.33 -20.51 -3.83
C SER A 133 -5.29 -20.54 -4.95
N GLY A 134 -4.02 -20.72 -4.61
CA GLY A 134 -2.90 -20.57 -5.55
C GLY A 134 -2.59 -19.13 -5.95
N ASP A 135 -3.28 -18.16 -5.36
CA ASP A 135 -3.08 -16.73 -5.69
C ASP A 135 -1.91 -16.15 -4.90
N ILE A 136 -0.79 -15.92 -5.58
CA ILE A 136 0.42 -15.33 -5.01
C ILE A 136 0.78 -14.06 -5.78
N ASP A 137 0.57 -12.90 -5.13
CA ASP A 137 1.05 -11.63 -5.67
C ASP A 137 2.57 -11.47 -5.48
N TRP A 138 3.18 -10.53 -6.21
CA TRP A 138 4.62 -10.27 -6.13
C TRP A 138 5.12 -9.93 -4.72
N GLY A 139 4.35 -9.14 -3.97
CA GLY A 139 4.69 -8.78 -2.59
C GLY A 139 4.62 -9.98 -1.66
N TRP A 140 3.67 -10.88 -1.87
CA TRP A 140 3.55 -12.11 -1.11
C TRP A 140 4.65 -13.11 -1.46
N GLY A 141 4.96 -13.29 -2.74
CA GLY A 141 6.07 -14.14 -3.18
C GLY A 141 7.42 -13.69 -2.60
N GLU A 142 7.66 -12.39 -2.54
CA GLU A 142 8.85 -11.80 -1.89
C GLU A 142 8.90 -12.13 -0.39
N LEU A 143 7.77 -11.99 0.31
CA LEU A 143 7.69 -12.29 1.74
C LEU A 143 7.85 -13.80 2.03
N LEU A 144 7.29 -14.67 1.21
CA LEU A 144 7.50 -16.12 1.30
C LEU A 144 8.99 -16.48 1.13
N ALA A 145 9.67 -15.85 0.18
CA ALA A 145 11.10 -16.05 -0.02
C ALA A 145 11.91 -15.59 1.21
N PHE A 146 11.62 -14.41 1.77
CA PHE A 146 12.28 -13.94 2.99
C PHE A 146 12.00 -14.85 4.19
N GLY A 147 10.75 -15.27 4.35
CA GLY A 147 10.35 -16.19 5.42
C GLY A 147 11.05 -17.53 5.32
N SER A 148 11.15 -18.10 4.12
CA SER A 148 11.85 -19.39 3.91
C SER A 148 13.35 -19.31 4.20
N LEU A 149 13.98 -18.18 3.91
CA LEU A 149 15.38 -17.93 4.28
C LEU A 149 15.53 -17.77 5.81
N ALA A 150 14.61 -17.07 6.45
CA ALA A 150 14.61 -16.89 7.90
C ALA A 150 14.43 -18.24 8.63
N GLU A 151 13.53 -19.13 8.18
CA GLU A 151 13.39 -20.49 8.72
C GLU A 151 14.69 -21.32 8.61
N GLN A 152 15.53 -21.03 7.60
CA GLN A 152 16.84 -21.65 7.44
C GLN A 152 17.93 -20.97 8.29
N GLY A 153 17.59 -20.03 9.17
CA GLY A 153 18.53 -19.27 9.98
C GLY A 153 19.33 -18.22 9.20
N LYS A 154 18.87 -17.81 8.01
CA LYS A 154 19.52 -16.75 7.25
C LYS A 154 18.98 -15.39 7.65
N PHE A 155 19.88 -14.44 7.85
CA PHE A 155 19.50 -13.05 8.09
C PHE A 155 19.05 -12.38 6.80
N VAL A 156 17.82 -11.86 6.80
CA VAL A 156 17.31 -11.03 5.71
C VAL A 156 17.26 -9.58 6.17
N ARG A 157 18.02 -8.72 5.54
CA ARG A 157 17.99 -7.26 5.79
C ARG A 157 17.54 -6.54 4.53
N LEU A 158 16.37 -5.93 4.60
CA LEU A 158 15.84 -5.07 3.56
C LEU A 158 15.97 -3.61 3.99
N ALA A 159 16.70 -2.82 3.21
CA ALA A 159 16.89 -1.39 3.46
C ALA A 159 16.56 -0.59 2.21
N GLY A 160 15.99 0.61 2.40
CA GLY A 160 15.59 1.50 1.33
C GLY A 160 14.38 2.34 1.73
N GLU A 161 13.89 3.13 0.79
CA GLU A 161 12.65 3.88 0.97
C GLU A 161 11.47 2.90 1.09
N ASP A 162 10.59 3.18 2.05
CA ASP A 162 9.34 2.43 2.25
C ASP A 162 9.53 0.91 2.38
N SER A 163 10.68 0.43 2.89
CA SER A 163 10.99 -0.99 2.97
C SER A 163 9.94 -1.81 3.75
N GLN A 164 9.28 -1.22 4.74
CA GLN A 164 8.25 -1.89 5.55
C GLN A 164 6.96 -2.17 4.76
N ARG A 165 6.52 -1.20 3.95
CA ARG A 165 5.27 -1.26 3.18
C ARG A 165 5.50 -1.71 1.74
N GLY A 166 6.64 -1.39 1.20
CA GLY A 166 6.95 -1.44 -0.22
C GLY A 166 6.61 -0.13 -0.93
N THR A 167 7.45 0.28 -1.87
CA THR A 167 7.30 1.54 -2.62
C THR A 167 5.94 1.64 -3.35
N PHE A 168 5.41 0.51 -3.81
CA PHE A 168 4.13 0.41 -4.51
C PHE A 168 3.01 -0.18 -3.64
N THR A 169 3.13 -0.08 -2.32
CA THR A 169 2.13 -0.59 -1.37
C THR A 169 1.87 -2.11 -1.52
N GLN A 170 2.91 -2.86 -1.85
CA GLN A 170 2.79 -4.29 -2.16
C GLN A 170 3.26 -5.22 -1.04
N ARG A 171 4.22 -4.80 -0.19
CA ARG A 171 4.90 -5.71 0.75
C ARG A 171 4.14 -5.90 2.05
N HIS A 172 3.89 -4.82 2.79
CA HIS A 172 3.27 -4.85 4.12
C HIS A 172 3.94 -5.83 5.10
N ALA A 173 5.28 -5.78 5.21
CA ALA A 173 6.03 -6.60 6.16
C ALA A 173 5.87 -6.13 7.62
N VAL A 174 5.50 -4.88 7.81
CA VAL A 174 5.18 -4.28 9.11
C VAL A 174 3.79 -3.70 9.04
N LEU A 175 2.95 -4.06 10.00
CA LEU A 175 1.59 -3.57 10.15
C LEU A 175 1.53 -2.60 11.32
N TYR A 176 0.67 -1.60 11.24
CA TYR A 176 0.46 -0.63 12.30
C TYR A 176 -0.97 -0.65 12.79
N ASN A 177 -1.13 -0.69 14.11
CA ASN A 177 -2.44 -0.55 14.75
C ASN A 177 -2.89 0.93 14.65
N PRO A 178 -4.02 1.23 13.99
CA PRO A 178 -4.49 2.60 13.83
C PRO A 178 -4.92 3.27 15.15
N GLU A 179 -5.22 2.51 16.19
CA GLU A 179 -5.70 3.04 17.47
C GLU A 179 -4.57 3.57 18.35
N ASN A 180 -3.45 2.85 18.41
CA ASN A 180 -2.35 3.16 19.32
C ASN A 180 -1.00 3.37 18.62
N GLY A 181 -0.89 3.07 17.32
CA GLY A 181 0.33 3.20 16.53
C GLY A 181 1.36 2.09 16.76
N GLU A 182 1.03 1.04 17.49
CA GLU A 182 1.92 -0.10 17.68
C GLU A 182 2.18 -0.83 16.37
N ALA A 183 3.43 -1.31 16.23
CA ALA A 183 3.86 -2.05 15.05
C ALA A 183 3.87 -3.56 15.33
N SER A 184 3.33 -4.34 14.41
CA SER A 184 3.48 -5.80 14.35
C SER A 184 4.33 -6.17 13.15
N VAL A 185 5.35 -7.02 13.35
CA VAL A 185 6.28 -7.48 12.31
C VAL A 185 6.06 -8.97 12.10
N SER A 186 5.64 -9.35 10.90
CA SER A 186 5.16 -10.70 10.59
C SER A 186 6.18 -11.82 10.78
N TYR A 187 7.49 -11.52 10.75
CA TYR A 187 8.55 -12.53 10.82
C TYR A 187 9.39 -12.50 12.10
N THR A 188 9.09 -11.66 13.08
CA THR A 188 9.81 -11.67 14.36
C THR A 188 9.60 -12.96 15.16
N HIS A 189 8.56 -13.72 14.83
CA HIS A 189 8.26 -15.00 15.48
C HIS A 189 9.03 -16.20 14.90
N LEU A 190 9.65 -16.03 13.72
CA LEU A 190 10.39 -17.09 13.04
C LEU A 190 11.89 -17.12 13.41
N THR A 191 12.36 -16.16 14.19
CA THR A 191 13.79 -15.99 14.57
C THR A 191 14.11 -16.38 15.99
N LEU A 192 13.35 -17.28 16.61
CA LEU A 192 13.65 -17.84 17.94
C LEU A 192 14.06 -19.28 17.87
#